data_2769ad522f97ae76b5f8f7b775fa94e9
#
_entry.id   2769ad522f97ae76b5f8f7b775fa94e9
#
_cell.length_a   1.000
_cell.length_b   1.000
_cell.length_c   1.000
_cell.angle_alpha   90.00
_cell.angle_beta   90.00
_cell.angle_gamma   90.00
#
_symmetry.space_group_name_H-M   'P 1'
#
loop_
_entity.id
_entity.type
_entity.pdbx_description
1 polymer ?
#
loop_
_entity_poly.entity_id
_entity_poly.type
_entity_poly.pdbx_seq_one_letter_code
_entity_poly.pdbx_strand_id
1 'polypeptide(L)'
;MARQSKSGAPGGLKLAGRRLWDSVLADYELDEHERSLLMQACQTLDIVDGLQKVVDELGVDCALKELAEVRQQRIAYARLIAALRLPAGAAGDESELRRPQRRSGARGVYSMGG
;
A
#
# COMPACT_ATOMS: atom_id res chain seq x y z
N MET A 1 4.03 4.42 -23.10
CA MET A 1 4.51 4.25 -23.05
C MET A 1 5.52 3.59 -22.34
N ALA A 2 6.50 3.63 -22.60
CA ALA A 2 7.42 2.90 -22.01
C ALA A 2 7.51 3.10 -20.57
N ARG A 3 7.14 4.08 -20.12
CA ARG A 3 7.21 4.33 -18.82
C ARG A 3 6.44 3.46 -18.05
N GLN A 4 5.53 2.99 -18.49
CA GLN A 4 4.74 2.20 -17.82
C GLN A 4 5.45 0.99 -17.53
N SER A 5 6.26 0.60 -18.33
CA SER A 5 6.87 -0.61 -18.11
C SER A 5 7.82 -0.46 -16.97
N LYS A 6 8.27 0.66 -16.67
CA LYS A 6 9.12 0.80 -15.63
C LYS A 6 8.44 0.59 -14.36
N SER A 7 7.26 0.92 -14.19
CA SER A 7 6.59 0.78 -12.98
C SER A 7 6.27 -0.62 -12.60
N GLY A 8 5.95 -1.43 -13.44
CA GLY A 8 5.56 -2.78 -13.07
C GLY A 8 4.25 -2.87 -12.30
N ALA A 9 3.64 -1.77 -11.99
CA ALA A 9 2.39 -1.82 -11.27
C ALA A 9 1.25 -2.25 -12.18
N PRO A 10 0.26 -2.92 -11.67
CA PRO A 10 -0.87 -3.33 -12.48
C PRO A 10 -1.60 -2.14 -13.07
N GLY A 11 -2.22 -2.35 -14.18
CA GLY A 11 -2.95 -1.28 -14.82
C GLY A 11 -4.09 -0.87 -13.96
N GLY A 12 -4.53 0.31 -14.08
CA GLY A 12 -5.65 0.78 -13.31
C GLY A 12 -5.28 1.57 -12.08
N LEU A 13 -4.07 1.47 -11.63
CA LEU A 13 -3.68 2.25 -10.48
C LEU A 13 -3.31 3.66 -10.92
N LYS A 14 -3.61 4.61 -10.06
CA LYS A 14 -3.27 5.96 -10.35
C LYS A 14 -1.98 6.27 -9.63
N LEU A 15 -1.62 7.50 -9.57
CA LEU A 15 -0.33 7.87 -9.06
C LEU A 15 -0.04 7.38 -7.65
N ALA A 16 -0.92 7.62 -6.72
CA ALA A 16 -0.66 7.23 -5.35
C ALA A 16 -0.53 5.72 -5.22
N GLY A 17 -1.45 5.00 -5.85
CA GLY A 17 -1.41 3.55 -5.76
C GLY A 17 -0.18 2.98 -6.43
N ARG A 18 0.22 3.57 -7.55
CA ARG A 18 1.38 3.07 -8.24
C ARG A 18 2.64 3.31 -7.43
N ARG A 19 2.70 4.45 -6.77
CA ARG A 19 3.86 4.72 -5.97
C ARG A 19 3.96 3.75 -4.82
N LEU A 20 2.86 3.42 -4.19
CA LEU A 20 2.88 2.47 -3.09
C LEU A 20 3.31 1.11 -3.60
N TRP A 21 2.76 0.69 -4.74
CA TRP A 21 3.09 -0.61 -5.30
C TRP A 21 4.58 -0.70 -5.56
N ASP A 22 5.14 0.29 -6.24
CA ASP A 22 6.54 0.26 -6.59
C ASP A 22 7.41 0.32 -5.34
N SER A 23 7.01 1.09 -4.37
CA SER A 23 7.79 1.23 -3.17
C SER A 23 7.86 -0.08 -2.39
N VAL A 24 6.76 -0.76 -2.27
CA VAL A 24 6.75 -2.00 -1.53
C VAL A 24 7.53 -3.08 -2.25
N LEU A 25 7.32 -3.19 -3.54
CA LEU A 25 8.00 -4.25 -4.26
C LEU A 25 9.49 -3.98 -4.48
N ALA A 26 9.91 -2.75 -4.23
CA ALA A 26 11.32 -2.47 -4.31
C ALA A 26 12.01 -3.03 -3.07
N ASP A 27 11.30 -3.13 -1.97
CA ASP A 27 11.91 -3.58 -0.73
C ASP A 27 11.49 -4.97 -0.27
N TYR A 28 10.42 -5.50 -0.77
CA TYR A 28 9.96 -6.79 -0.31
C TYR A 28 9.50 -7.72 -1.41
N GLU A 29 9.57 -8.99 -1.16
CA GLU A 29 9.08 -9.97 -2.09
C GLU A 29 7.78 -10.45 -1.52
N LEU A 30 6.73 -10.43 -2.25
CA LEU A 30 5.43 -10.81 -1.76
C LEU A 30 4.88 -11.99 -2.52
N ASP A 31 4.16 -12.84 -1.84
CA ASP A 31 3.57 -13.95 -2.55
C ASP A 31 2.21 -13.49 -3.07
N GLU A 32 1.50 -14.38 -3.66
CA GLU A 32 0.28 -14.03 -4.32
C GLU A 32 -0.74 -13.36 -3.45
N HIS A 33 -1.02 -13.88 -2.30
CA HIS A 33 -2.05 -13.27 -1.52
C HIS A 33 -1.57 -11.95 -0.92
N GLU A 34 -0.29 -11.81 -0.72
CA GLU A 34 0.23 -10.55 -0.24
C GLU A 34 0.12 -9.49 -1.33
N ARG A 35 0.32 -9.89 -2.58
CA ARG A 35 0.18 -8.94 -3.66
C ARG A 35 -1.27 -8.52 -3.79
N SER A 36 -2.18 -9.43 -3.52
CA SER A 36 -3.59 -9.12 -3.58
C SER A 36 -3.93 -8.08 -2.52
N LEU A 37 -3.40 -8.24 -1.32
CA LEU A 37 -3.63 -7.27 -0.28
C LEU A 37 -3.00 -5.93 -0.65
N LEU A 38 -1.83 -5.96 -1.23
CA LEU A 38 -1.16 -4.75 -1.62
C LEU A 38 -1.96 -4.04 -2.70
N MET A 39 -2.53 -4.80 -3.63
CA MET A 39 -3.33 -4.20 -4.69
C MET A 39 -4.52 -3.47 -4.10
N GLN A 40 -5.18 -4.09 -3.12
CA GLN A 40 -6.30 -3.45 -2.49
C GLN A 40 -5.87 -2.19 -1.74
N ALA A 41 -4.73 -2.22 -1.11
CA ALA A 41 -4.23 -1.05 -0.43
C ALA A 41 -3.93 0.08 -1.42
N CYS A 42 -3.37 -0.28 -2.57
CA CYS A 42 -3.05 0.71 -3.59
C CYS A 42 -4.32 1.34 -4.15
N GLN A 43 -5.34 0.53 -4.38
CA GLN A 43 -6.60 1.04 -4.89
C GLN A 43 -7.25 1.94 -3.86
N THR A 44 -7.18 1.57 -2.59
CA THR A 44 -7.77 2.35 -1.54
C THR A 44 -7.07 3.71 -1.42
N LEU A 45 -5.76 3.70 -1.59
CA LEU A 45 -5.00 4.92 -1.50
C LEU A 45 -5.38 5.86 -2.65
N ASP A 46 -5.61 5.30 -3.84
CA ASP A 46 -6.04 6.10 -4.97
C ASP A 46 -7.41 6.71 -4.71
N ILE A 47 -8.30 5.97 -4.04
CA ILE A 47 -9.61 6.47 -3.71
C ILE A 47 -9.49 7.62 -2.72
N VAL A 48 -8.65 7.45 -1.72
CA VAL A 48 -8.46 8.48 -0.74
C VAL A 48 -7.92 9.76 -1.42
N ASP A 49 -6.98 9.57 -2.33
CA ASP A 49 -6.37 10.69 -3.01
C ASP A 49 -7.43 11.43 -3.83
N GLY A 50 -8.28 10.71 -4.51
CA GLY A 50 -9.33 11.33 -5.31
C GLY A 50 -10.35 12.04 -4.45
N LEU A 51 -10.75 11.43 -3.35
CA LEU A 51 -11.73 12.05 -2.49
C LEU A 51 -11.15 13.29 -1.82
N GLN A 52 -9.88 13.23 -1.47
CA GLN A 52 -9.25 14.37 -0.83
C GLN A 52 -9.22 15.57 -1.79
N LYS A 53 -9.04 15.31 -3.07
CA LYS A 53 -9.05 16.38 -4.02
C LYS A 53 -10.41 17.02 -4.10
N VAL A 54 -11.46 16.24 -3.99
CA VAL A 54 -12.80 16.76 -4.02
C VAL A 54 -13.04 17.63 -2.79
N VAL A 55 -12.57 17.17 -1.63
CA VAL A 55 -12.72 17.93 -0.41
C VAL A 55 -11.98 19.25 -0.54
N ASP A 56 -10.78 19.22 -1.11
CA ASP A 56 -9.99 20.42 -1.25
C ASP A 56 -10.67 21.42 -2.19
N GLU A 57 -11.31 20.93 -3.22
CA GLU A 57 -11.97 21.80 -4.13
C GLU A 57 -13.28 22.36 -3.61
N LEU A 58 -14.07 21.56 -2.94
CA LEU A 58 -15.34 22.02 -2.45
C LEU A 58 -15.27 22.70 -1.11
N GLY A 59 -14.30 22.40 -0.33
CA GLY A 59 -14.20 22.94 1.02
C GLY A 59 -14.87 22.00 1.99
N VAL A 60 -14.40 21.94 3.17
CA VAL A 60 -14.89 21.03 4.17
C VAL A 60 -16.40 21.14 4.38
N ASP A 61 -16.92 22.31 4.43
CA ASP A 61 -18.32 22.47 4.66
C ASP A 61 -19.19 21.88 3.58
N CYS A 62 -18.71 21.86 2.37
CA CYS A 62 -19.49 21.34 1.26
C CYS A 62 -19.13 19.93 0.90
N ALA A 63 -18.21 19.34 1.58
CA ALA A 63 -17.77 17.99 1.24
C ALA A 63 -17.85 17.05 2.43
N LEU A 64 -18.85 17.19 3.25
CA LEU A 64 -18.94 16.35 4.42
C LEU A 64 -19.06 14.89 4.14
N LYS A 65 -19.73 14.55 3.08
CA LYS A 65 -19.87 13.18 2.72
C LYS A 65 -18.58 12.61 2.30
N GLU A 66 -17.85 13.34 1.48
CA GLU A 66 -16.57 12.88 0.97
C GLU A 66 -15.59 12.77 2.13
N LEU A 67 -15.68 13.68 3.09
CA LEU A 67 -14.77 13.65 4.19
C LEU A 67 -15.04 12.43 5.07
N ALA A 68 -16.28 12.07 5.25
CA ALA A 68 -16.61 10.88 6.01
C ALA A 68 -16.08 9.64 5.31
N GLU A 69 -16.18 9.64 3.98
CA GLU A 69 -15.71 8.51 3.24
C GLU A 69 -14.18 8.42 3.30
N VAL A 70 -13.49 9.55 3.27
CA VAL A 70 -12.05 9.55 3.38
C VAL A 70 -11.67 8.89 4.70
N ARG A 71 -12.38 9.20 5.75
CA ARG A 71 -12.06 8.63 7.01
C ARG A 71 -12.22 7.14 7.00
N GLN A 72 -13.28 6.64 6.40
CA GLN A 72 -13.50 5.21 6.32
C GLN A 72 -12.44 4.54 5.48
N GLN A 73 -12.07 5.16 4.37
CA GLN A 73 -11.09 4.57 3.49
C GLN A 73 -9.72 4.55 4.14
N ARG A 74 -9.42 5.55 4.96
CA ARG A 74 -8.13 5.54 5.64
C ARG A 74 -8.04 4.45 6.67
N ILE A 75 -9.15 4.13 7.32
CA ILE A 75 -9.16 3.04 8.26
C ILE A 75 -8.97 1.74 7.51
N ALA A 76 -9.63 1.59 6.36
CA ALA A 76 -9.48 0.38 5.57
C ALA A 76 -8.04 0.25 5.09
N TYR A 77 -7.45 1.34 4.67
CA TYR A 77 -6.07 1.31 4.19
C TYR A 77 -5.15 0.87 5.33
N ALA A 78 -5.33 1.43 6.52
CA ALA A 78 -4.49 1.08 7.64
C ALA A 78 -4.59 -0.40 7.96
N ARG A 79 -5.78 -0.96 7.83
CA ARG A 79 -5.94 -2.35 8.11
C ARG A 79 -5.30 -3.23 7.06
N LEU A 80 -5.34 -2.79 5.82
CA LEU A 80 -4.71 -3.57 4.76
C LEU A 80 -3.20 -3.55 4.92
N ILE A 81 -2.65 -2.40 5.26
CA ILE A 81 -1.21 -2.31 5.45
C ILE A 81 -0.80 -3.13 6.66
N ALA A 82 -1.60 -3.11 7.70
CA ALA A 82 -1.28 -3.93 8.86
C ALA A 82 -1.33 -5.41 8.51
N ALA A 83 -2.28 -5.79 7.68
CA ALA A 83 -2.40 -7.19 7.31
C ALA A 83 -1.22 -7.66 6.50
N LEU A 84 -0.56 -6.73 5.79
CA LEU A 84 0.59 -7.13 5.02
C LEU A 84 1.74 -7.44 5.93
N ARG A 85 1.71 -6.91 7.13
CA ARG A 85 2.76 -7.17 8.07
C ARG A 85 4.19 -6.92 7.58
N LEU A 86 4.37 -5.84 6.91
CA LEU A 86 5.70 -5.49 6.44
C LEU A 86 6.53 -5.03 7.63
N PRO A 87 7.72 -5.47 7.70
CA PRO A 87 8.55 -5.10 8.83
C PRO A 87 9.09 -3.72 8.76
N ALA A 88 8.44 -2.89 8.24
CA ALA A 88 8.85 -1.60 8.11
C ALA A 88 9.14 -0.80 9.17
N GLY A 89 8.54 -0.96 10.07
CA GLY A 89 8.63 -0.03 11.02
C GLY A 89 9.88 0.06 11.68
N ALA A 90 10.50 -0.92 11.65
CA ALA A 90 11.61 -0.98 12.32
C ALA A 90 12.43 0.09 12.07
N ALA A 91 12.21 1.07 12.49
CA ALA A 91 12.97 2.10 12.28
C ALA A 91 14.37 1.90 12.42
N GLY A 92 14.89 1.68 13.26
CA GLY A 92 16.23 1.64 13.43
C GLY A 92 16.98 0.72 12.67
N ASP A 93 16.60 -0.38 12.53
CA ASP A 93 17.25 -1.28 11.82
C ASP A 93 16.72 -1.55 10.62
N GLU A 94 15.88 -0.84 10.23
CA GLU A 94 15.28 -1.07 9.04
C GLU A 94 16.16 -1.40 7.94
N SER A 95 17.33 -0.98 7.98
CA SER A 95 18.11 -1.24 6.81
C SER A 95 18.26 -2.70 6.66
N GLU A 96 18.39 -3.45 7.64
CA GLU A 96 18.50 -4.80 7.45
C GLU A 96 17.22 -5.40 7.33
N LEU A 97 16.27 -4.91 7.93
CA LEU A 97 14.99 -5.51 7.79
C LEU A 97 14.36 -5.30 6.50
N ARG A 98 14.78 -4.45 5.71
CA ARG A 98 14.20 -4.28 4.46
C ARG A 98 14.58 -5.25 3.44
N ARG A 99 15.25 -6.27 3.68
CA ARG A 99 15.57 -7.15 2.71
C ARG A 99 14.43 -7.90 2.22
N PRO A 100 14.11 -7.92 1.00
CA PRO A 100 12.99 -8.59 0.46
C PRO A 100 12.89 -10.04 0.83
N GLN A 101 13.90 -10.76 0.60
CA GLN A 101 13.81 -12.11 0.85
C GLN A 101 13.58 -12.41 2.28
N ARG A 102 13.77 -11.56 3.12
CA ARG A 102 13.55 -11.79 4.42
C ARG A 102 12.17 -12.13 4.67
N ARG A 103 11.28 -11.49 4.07
CA ARG A 103 9.96 -11.75 4.27
C ARG A 103 9.55 -13.08 3.84
N SER A 104 9.85 -13.47 2.68
CA SER A 104 9.41 -14.71 2.22
C SER A 104 10.16 -15.78 2.96
N GLY A 105 11.36 -15.52 3.25
CA GLY A 105 12.09 -16.54 3.93
C GLY A 105 11.52 -16.75 5.29
N ALA A 106 11.20 -15.75 5.93
CA ALA A 106 10.67 -15.85 7.22
C ALA A 106 9.43 -16.64 7.24
N ARG A 107 8.61 -16.50 6.27
CA ARG A 107 7.46 -17.16 6.23
C ARG A 107 7.69 -18.59 6.08
N GLY A 108 8.52 -18.92 5.25
CA GLY A 108 8.69 -20.28 5.06
C GLY A 108 9.25 -20.87 6.26
N VAL A 109 10.18 -20.30 6.78
CA VAL A 109 10.76 -20.81 7.88
C VAL A 109 9.94 -20.84 9.01
N TYR A 110 9.20 -19.89 9.25
CA TYR A 110 8.48 -19.87 10.27
C TYR A 110 7.54 -20.77 10.41
N SER A 111 7.11 -21.13 9.42
CA SER A 111 6.07 -21.93 9.57
C SER A 111 6.59 -23.03 10.28
N MET A 112 7.76 -23.33 10.20
CA MET A 112 8.13 -24.31 10.85
C MET A 112 8.61 -24.06 12.03
N GLY A 113 8.56 -23.28 12.33
CA GLY A 113 8.93 -23.34 13.46
C GLY A 113 9.30 -22.34 13.86
N GLY A 114 9.15 -21.75 13.40
CA GLY A 114 9.45 -20.68 13.76
C GLY A 114 9.80 -20.52 13.96
#